data_107e3570f63af29007da5f7db7e9d452
#
_entry.id   107e3570f63af29007da5f7db7e9d452
#
_cell.length_a   1.000
_cell.length_b   1.000
_cell.length_c   1.000
_cell.angle_alpha   90.00
_cell.angle_beta   90.00
_cell.angle_gamma   90.00
#
_symmetry.space_group_name_H-M   'P 1'
#
loop_
_entity.id
_entity.type
_entity.pdbx_description
1 polymer ?
#
loop_
_entity_poly.entity_id
_entity_poly.type
_entity_poly.pdbx_seq_one_letter_code
_entity_poly.pdbx_strand_id
1 'polypeptide(L)'
;MVKNPFILAPYVSKELFCDRKEEMSNILQYLRNGRNITLISPRRLGKTGLIYRVFDEIKTGGAEFDTIYVDISATQSIDDFIKVFAQAVVAALGHRSRIASFFSALGGLRPLLSYDSISGSPELTITYRNEEEKPATLSNILSFLEKNRKPVVVAIDEFQQIREYEGINMEAVLRSHIQKLINVRFIF
;
A
#
# COMPACT_ATOMS: atom_id res chain seq x y z
N MET A 1 28.02 19.11 -14.84
CA MET A 1 27.00 18.45 -15.70
C MET A 1 25.63 18.95 -15.26
N VAL A 2 24.90 19.63 -16.12
CA VAL A 2 23.51 20.02 -15.83
C VAL A 2 22.68 18.73 -15.87
N LYS A 3 22.16 18.26 -14.72
CA LYS A 3 21.23 17.13 -14.69
C LYS A 3 19.95 17.53 -15.40
N ASN A 4 19.50 16.70 -16.35
CA ASN A 4 18.22 16.91 -17.02
C ASN A 4 17.10 16.98 -15.94
N PRO A 5 16.38 18.09 -15.81
CA PRO A 5 15.30 18.23 -14.82
C PRO A 5 14.04 17.43 -15.21
N PHE A 6 13.94 17.00 -16.47
CA PHE A 6 12.80 16.22 -16.96
C PHE A 6 13.03 14.74 -16.71
N ILE A 7 12.39 14.23 -15.67
CA ILE A 7 12.53 12.83 -15.22
C ILE A 7 11.31 12.06 -15.66
N LEU A 8 11.54 10.89 -16.25
CA LEU A 8 10.46 9.97 -16.65
C LEU A 8 9.95 9.10 -15.48
N ALA A 9 10.69 9.06 -14.36
CA ALA A 9 10.27 8.33 -13.16
C ALA A 9 9.23 9.13 -12.36
N PRO A 10 8.28 8.47 -11.68
CA PRO A 10 7.23 9.17 -10.92
C PRO A 10 7.78 10.02 -9.76
N TYR A 11 8.88 9.62 -9.16
CA TYR A 11 9.59 10.36 -8.10
C TYR A 11 11.06 9.96 -8.07
N VAL A 12 11.97 10.91 -7.93
CA VAL A 12 13.40 10.65 -7.80
C VAL A 12 13.94 11.22 -6.49
N SER A 13 13.68 12.50 -6.22
CA SER A 13 14.14 13.14 -4.99
C SER A 13 13.34 14.39 -4.68
N LYS A 14 13.51 14.90 -3.45
CA LYS A 14 12.89 16.12 -2.96
C LYS A 14 13.24 17.35 -3.81
N GLU A 15 14.50 17.44 -4.25
CA GLU A 15 15.03 18.59 -5.01
C GLU A 15 14.45 18.66 -6.42
N LEU A 16 14.04 17.53 -6.96
CA LEU A 16 13.50 17.41 -8.31
C LEU A 16 11.97 17.35 -8.34
N PHE A 17 11.33 17.36 -7.17
CA PHE A 17 9.88 17.42 -7.05
C PHE A 17 9.43 18.88 -6.98
N CYS A 18 8.85 19.36 -8.08
CA CYS A 18 8.39 20.76 -8.18
C CYS A 18 7.03 20.93 -7.52
N ASP A 19 6.93 21.98 -6.70
CA ASP A 19 5.67 22.49 -6.14
C ASP A 19 4.90 21.53 -5.22
N ARG A 20 3.59 21.71 -5.05
CA ARG A 20 2.66 20.88 -4.25
C ARG A 20 3.00 20.78 -2.75
N LYS A 21 3.71 21.77 -2.20
CA LYS A 21 4.09 21.79 -0.77
C LYS A 21 2.87 21.88 0.15
N GLU A 22 1.86 22.63 -0.27
CA GLU A 22 0.62 22.79 0.48
C GLU A 22 -0.17 21.48 0.52
N GLU A 23 -0.33 20.81 -0.63
CA GLU A 23 -1.01 19.52 -0.70
C GLU A 23 -0.30 18.47 0.15
N MET A 24 1.03 18.38 0.08
CA MET A 24 1.83 17.49 0.93
C MET A 24 1.62 17.79 2.41
N SER A 25 1.65 19.07 2.82
CA SER A 25 1.43 19.49 4.21
C SER A 25 0.04 19.09 4.69
N ASN A 26 -0.98 19.30 3.88
CA ASN A 26 -2.36 18.93 4.18
C ASN A 26 -2.52 17.40 4.33
N ILE A 27 -1.91 16.61 3.44
CA ILE A 27 -1.90 15.14 3.52
C ILE A 27 -1.29 14.71 4.86
N LEU A 28 -0.10 15.20 5.21
CA LEU A 28 0.56 14.86 6.47
C LEU A 28 -0.29 15.23 7.68
N GLN A 29 -0.92 16.41 7.68
CA GLN A 29 -1.81 16.83 8.74
C GLN A 29 -3.03 15.90 8.88
N TYR A 30 -3.65 15.50 7.78
CA TYR A 30 -4.79 14.58 7.81
C TYR A 30 -4.39 13.20 8.33
N LEU A 31 -3.24 12.67 7.89
CA LEU A 31 -2.71 11.39 8.38
C LEU A 31 -2.44 11.43 9.89
N ARG A 32 -1.84 12.51 10.41
CA ARG A 32 -1.62 12.71 11.85
C ARG A 32 -2.92 12.77 12.64
N ASN A 33 -3.96 13.32 12.03
CA ASN A 33 -5.32 13.37 12.60
C ASN A 33 -6.13 12.07 12.41
N GLY A 34 -5.50 10.98 11.98
CA GLY A 34 -6.16 9.67 11.84
C GLY A 34 -7.14 9.57 10.67
N ARG A 35 -7.04 10.44 9.65
CA ARG A 35 -7.96 10.46 8.51
C ARG A 35 -7.44 9.68 7.33
N ASN A 36 -8.34 8.99 6.64
CA ASN A 36 -8.10 8.44 5.31
C ASN A 36 -8.27 9.56 4.27
N ILE A 37 -7.56 9.45 3.14
CA ILE A 37 -7.49 10.49 2.12
C ILE A 37 -7.79 9.87 0.76
N THR A 38 -8.53 10.58 -0.08
CA THR A 38 -8.69 10.25 -1.49
C THR A 38 -8.06 11.35 -2.34
N LEU A 39 -7.09 10.99 -3.17
CA LEU A 39 -6.43 11.88 -4.11
C LEU A 39 -7.11 11.81 -5.47
N ILE A 40 -7.82 12.86 -5.82
CA ILE A 40 -8.51 12.96 -7.11
C ILE A 40 -7.72 13.90 -8.00
N SER A 41 -7.19 13.40 -9.11
CA SER A 41 -6.54 14.22 -10.13
C SER A 41 -6.63 13.55 -11.51
N PRO A 42 -6.60 14.32 -12.61
CA PRO A 42 -6.44 13.75 -13.94
C PRO A 42 -5.16 12.90 -14.05
N ARG A 43 -5.15 11.98 -15.02
CA ARG A 43 -3.96 11.17 -15.31
C ARG A 43 -2.75 12.05 -15.61
N ARG A 44 -1.56 11.60 -15.24
CA ARG A 44 -0.26 12.25 -15.47
C ARG A 44 -0.02 13.56 -14.72
N LEU A 45 -0.85 13.91 -13.74
CA LEU A 45 -0.61 15.08 -12.87
C LEU A 45 0.21 14.77 -11.61
N GLY A 46 1.02 13.70 -11.63
CA GLY A 46 1.99 13.43 -10.57
C GLY A 46 1.40 12.93 -9.25
N LYS A 47 0.23 12.26 -9.25
CA LYS A 47 -0.38 11.67 -8.05
C LYS A 47 0.56 10.70 -7.36
N THR A 48 1.09 9.73 -8.09
CA THR A 48 2.09 8.76 -7.61
C THR A 48 3.34 9.46 -7.04
N GLY A 49 3.84 10.49 -7.74
CA GLY A 49 4.97 11.28 -7.28
C GLY A 49 4.70 11.99 -5.96
N LEU A 50 3.49 12.50 -5.74
CA LEU A 50 3.08 13.12 -4.49
C LEU A 50 3.04 12.10 -3.34
N ILE A 51 2.53 10.89 -3.59
CA ILE A 51 2.53 9.80 -2.60
C ILE A 51 3.97 9.48 -2.15
N TYR A 52 4.88 9.26 -3.10
CA TYR A 52 6.29 9.00 -2.78
C TYR A 52 6.95 10.17 -2.06
N ARG A 53 6.60 11.41 -2.42
CA ARG A 53 7.12 12.60 -1.74
C ARG A 53 6.64 12.69 -0.29
N VAL A 54 5.37 12.35 -0.02
CA VAL A 54 4.80 12.25 1.33
C VAL A 54 5.53 11.16 2.13
N PHE A 55 5.77 9.99 1.54
CA PHE A 55 6.49 8.89 2.20
C PHE A 55 7.96 9.24 2.51
N ASP A 56 8.62 9.97 1.63
CA ASP A 56 9.97 10.47 1.86
C ASP A 56 10.01 11.47 3.02
N GLU A 57 9.04 12.39 3.10
CA GLU A 57 8.91 13.33 4.22
C GLU A 57 8.62 12.62 5.55
N ILE A 58 7.78 11.58 5.56
CA ILE A 58 7.54 10.75 6.75
C ILE A 58 8.85 10.09 7.21
N LYS A 59 9.62 9.52 6.29
CA LYS A 59 10.89 8.84 6.61
C LYS A 59 11.95 9.80 7.16
N THR A 60 12.08 10.97 6.55
CA THR A 60 13.10 11.98 6.92
C THR A 60 12.69 12.80 8.13
N GLY A 61 11.39 13.00 8.35
CA GLY A 61 10.81 13.79 9.45
C GLY A 61 10.66 13.06 10.78
N GLY A 62 11.33 11.90 11.00
CA GLY A 62 11.30 11.16 12.26
C GLY A 62 10.59 9.82 12.19
N ALA A 63 10.15 9.38 11.01
CA ALA A 63 9.53 8.07 10.76
C ALA A 63 8.37 7.75 11.73
N GLU A 64 7.46 8.70 11.92
CA GLU A 64 6.28 8.56 12.79
C GLU A 64 5.29 7.49 12.32
N PHE A 65 5.32 7.14 11.02
CA PHE A 65 4.51 6.10 10.39
C PHE A 65 5.40 5.06 9.71
N ASP A 66 4.93 3.81 9.67
CA ASP A 66 5.39 2.84 8.67
C ASP A 66 4.58 3.07 7.38
N THR A 67 5.20 2.97 6.21
CA THR A 67 4.57 3.30 4.93
C THR A 67 4.57 2.10 4.00
N ILE A 68 3.43 1.84 3.35
CA ILE A 68 3.25 0.76 2.39
C ILE A 68 2.63 1.34 1.12
N TYR A 69 3.29 1.13 -0.02
CA TYR A 69 2.78 1.51 -1.33
C TYR A 69 2.30 0.27 -2.08
N VAL A 70 1.10 0.35 -2.62
CA VAL A 70 0.44 -0.73 -3.37
C VAL A 70 -0.06 -0.16 -4.69
N ASP A 71 0.45 -0.64 -5.81
CA ASP A 71 -0.07 -0.35 -7.14
C ASP A 71 -0.95 -1.52 -7.59
N ILE A 72 -2.24 -1.24 -7.81
CA ILE A 72 -3.21 -2.26 -8.21
C ILE A 72 -3.61 -2.17 -9.69
N SER A 73 -2.89 -1.41 -10.49
CA SER A 73 -3.19 -1.19 -11.91
C SER A 73 -3.30 -2.47 -12.75
N ALA A 74 -2.54 -3.49 -12.40
CA ALA A 74 -2.51 -4.77 -13.11
C ALA A 74 -3.45 -5.84 -12.52
N THR A 75 -4.17 -5.54 -11.44
CA THR A 75 -5.04 -6.51 -10.78
C THR A 75 -6.40 -6.62 -11.47
N GLN A 76 -6.94 -7.83 -11.52
CA GLN A 76 -8.23 -8.11 -12.16
C GLN A 76 -9.22 -8.81 -11.23
N SER A 77 -8.78 -9.20 -10.04
CA SER A 77 -9.57 -9.97 -9.07
C SER A 77 -9.18 -9.61 -7.63
N ILE A 78 -10.03 -10.02 -6.68
CA ILE A 78 -9.70 -9.95 -5.26
C ILE A 78 -8.44 -10.76 -4.93
N ASP A 79 -8.19 -11.86 -5.60
CA ASP A 79 -6.99 -12.69 -5.41
C ASP A 79 -5.73 -11.92 -5.80
N ASP A 80 -5.73 -11.28 -6.97
CA ASP A 80 -4.62 -10.44 -7.40
C ASP A 80 -4.38 -9.27 -6.44
N PHE A 81 -5.47 -8.62 -6.00
CA PHE A 81 -5.39 -7.56 -5.00
C PHE A 81 -4.71 -8.02 -3.72
N ILE A 82 -5.15 -9.17 -3.18
CA ILE A 82 -4.59 -9.71 -1.93
C ILE A 82 -3.11 -10.06 -2.11
N LYS A 83 -2.73 -10.67 -3.24
CA LYS A 83 -1.33 -11.00 -3.55
C LYS A 83 -0.46 -9.76 -3.58
N VAL A 84 -0.84 -8.75 -4.37
CA VAL A 84 -0.08 -7.49 -4.50
C VAL A 84 0.00 -6.76 -3.16
N PHE A 85 -1.10 -6.73 -2.41
CA PHE A 85 -1.13 -6.11 -1.10
C PHE A 85 -0.21 -6.83 -0.10
N ALA A 86 -0.30 -8.16 -0.03
CA ALA A 86 0.56 -8.96 0.85
C ALA A 86 2.04 -8.84 0.48
N GLN A 87 2.39 -8.80 -0.82
CA GLN A 87 3.75 -8.55 -1.30
C GLN A 87 4.28 -7.19 -0.84
N ALA A 88 3.46 -6.14 -0.96
CA ALA A 88 3.83 -4.80 -0.50
C ALA A 88 4.05 -4.76 1.02
N VAL A 89 3.22 -5.47 1.80
CA VAL A 89 3.41 -5.63 3.25
C VAL A 89 4.73 -6.33 3.55
N VAL A 90 5.02 -7.46 2.90
CA VAL A 90 6.27 -8.21 3.09
C VAL A 90 7.49 -7.34 2.77
N ALA A 91 7.45 -6.60 1.66
CA ALA A 91 8.52 -5.68 1.28
C ALA A 91 8.77 -4.58 2.33
N ALA A 92 7.70 -4.06 2.94
CA ALA A 92 7.79 -3.02 3.98
C ALA A 92 8.27 -3.55 5.34
N LEU A 93 8.07 -4.83 5.64
CA LEU A 93 8.44 -5.41 6.93
C LEU A 93 9.96 -5.49 7.19
N GLY A 94 10.77 -5.68 6.16
CA GLY A 94 12.24 -5.61 6.18
C GLY A 94 12.97 -6.71 6.97
N HIS A 95 12.37 -7.31 8.01
CA HIS A 95 12.99 -8.30 8.87
C HIS A 95 12.31 -9.66 8.82
N ARG A 96 13.09 -10.75 8.77
CA ARG A 96 12.61 -12.14 8.69
C ARG A 96 11.61 -12.51 9.80
N SER A 97 11.83 -12.05 11.02
CA SER A 97 10.94 -12.35 12.16
C SER A 97 9.56 -11.71 11.99
N ARG A 98 9.48 -10.49 11.46
CA ARG A 98 8.21 -9.81 11.18
C ARG A 98 7.47 -10.47 10.01
N ILE A 99 8.19 -10.92 8.99
CA ILE A 99 7.63 -11.69 7.86
C ILE A 99 7.05 -13.02 8.36
N ALA A 100 7.76 -13.74 9.22
CA ALA A 100 7.24 -14.98 9.82
C ALA A 100 5.97 -14.73 10.66
N SER A 101 5.94 -13.66 11.46
CA SER A 101 4.75 -13.25 12.21
C SER A 101 3.59 -12.88 11.29
N PHE A 102 3.86 -12.21 10.17
CA PHE A 102 2.86 -11.90 9.16
C PHE A 102 2.24 -13.16 8.57
N PHE A 103 3.07 -14.12 8.14
CA PHE A 103 2.57 -15.38 7.60
C PHE A 103 1.77 -16.20 8.62
N SER A 104 2.18 -16.19 9.89
CA SER A 104 1.40 -16.80 10.97
C SER A 104 0.03 -16.15 11.16
N ALA A 105 -0.06 -14.82 10.95
CA ALA A 105 -1.31 -14.08 11.07
C ALA A 105 -2.29 -14.34 9.91
N LEU A 106 -1.80 -14.79 8.74
CA LEU A 106 -2.67 -15.12 7.60
C LEU A 106 -3.55 -16.35 7.83
N GLY A 107 -3.34 -17.10 8.90
CA GLY A 107 -4.25 -18.14 9.39
C GLY A 107 -4.42 -19.33 8.44
N GLY A 108 -3.65 -20.38 8.60
CA GLY A 108 -3.86 -21.68 7.91
C GLY A 108 -3.62 -21.70 6.40
N LEU A 109 -3.44 -20.56 5.76
CA LEU A 109 -2.98 -20.44 4.39
C LEU A 109 -1.53 -20.90 4.28
N ARG A 110 -1.17 -21.41 3.12
CA ARG A 110 0.22 -21.79 2.81
C ARG A 110 0.84 -20.74 1.86
N PRO A 111 1.27 -19.58 2.37
CA PRO A 111 1.96 -18.62 1.53
C PRO A 111 3.32 -19.18 1.13
N LEU A 112 3.61 -19.18 -0.16
CA LEU A 112 4.92 -19.47 -0.69
C LEU A 112 5.57 -18.13 -1.06
N LEU A 113 6.66 -17.80 -0.38
CA LEU A 113 7.46 -16.63 -0.70
C LEU A 113 8.63 -17.07 -1.57
N SER A 114 8.68 -16.57 -2.78
CA SER A 114 9.83 -16.62 -3.68
C SER A 114 10.37 -15.22 -3.92
N TYR A 115 11.51 -15.13 -4.60
CA TYR A 115 12.04 -13.85 -5.02
C TYR A 115 12.29 -13.92 -6.51
N ASP A 116 11.80 -12.92 -7.23
CA ASP A 116 12.11 -12.77 -8.66
C ASP A 116 13.63 -12.67 -8.84
N SER A 117 14.18 -13.53 -9.68
CA SER A 117 15.64 -13.66 -9.85
C SER A 117 16.27 -12.45 -10.55
N ILE A 118 15.48 -11.61 -11.21
CA ILE A 118 15.94 -10.45 -11.98
C ILE A 118 15.83 -9.18 -11.13
N SER A 119 14.67 -8.94 -10.55
CA SER A 119 14.38 -7.72 -9.78
C SER A 119 14.69 -7.84 -8.29
N GLY A 120 14.84 -9.07 -7.77
CA GLY A 120 14.97 -9.35 -6.34
C GLY A 120 13.70 -9.02 -5.52
N SER A 121 12.59 -8.74 -6.20
CA SER A 121 11.33 -8.41 -5.55
C SER A 121 10.69 -9.65 -4.95
N PRO A 122 10.05 -9.55 -3.76
CA PRO A 122 9.32 -10.65 -3.18
C PRO A 122 8.11 -11.00 -4.05
N GLU A 123 7.98 -12.27 -4.39
CA GLU A 123 6.84 -12.85 -5.08
C GLU A 123 6.11 -13.77 -4.14
N LEU A 124 4.82 -13.49 -3.91
CA LEU A 124 4.00 -14.23 -2.97
C LEU A 124 2.92 -15.00 -3.70
N THR A 125 2.91 -16.31 -3.50
CA THR A 125 1.80 -17.17 -3.92
C THR A 125 0.97 -17.54 -2.71
N ILE A 126 -0.35 -17.33 -2.77
CA ILE A 126 -1.29 -17.73 -1.73
C ILE A 126 -2.24 -18.75 -2.33
N THR A 127 -2.35 -19.91 -1.67
CA THR A 127 -3.29 -20.96 -2.08
C THR A 127 -4.47 -20.96 -1.14
N TYR A 128 -5.68 -20.85 -1.69
CA TYR A 128 -6.94 -20.90 -0.96
C TYR A 128 -7.59 -22.26 -1.11
N ARG A 129 -8.34 -22.69 -0.09
CA ARG A 129 -9.15 -23.91 -0.12
C ARG A 129 -10.52 -23.66 -0.74
N ASN A 130 -11.05 -22.45 -0.53
CA ASN A 130 -12.34 -22.01 -1.06
C ASN A 130 -12.35 -20.48 -1.25
N GLU A 131 -13.35 -19.96 -1.95
CA GLU A 131 -13.49 -18.53 -2.26
C GLU A 131 -13.74 -17.67 -1.00
N GLU A 132 -14.32 -18.24 0.07
CA GLU A 132 -14.61 -17.51 1.31
C GLU A 132 -13.34 -17.16 2.10
N GLU A 133 -12.23 -17.84 1.84
CA GLU A 133 -10.94 -17.54 2.47
C GLU A 133 -10.34 -16.24 1.98
N LYS A 134 -10.69 -15.73 0.80
CA LYS A 134 -10.13 -14.49 0.24
C LYS A 134 -10.47 -13.25 1.08
N PRO A 135 -11.76 -12.95 1.38
CA PRO A 135 -12.11 -11.84 2.26
C PRO A 135 -11.52 -11.98 3.67
N ALA A 136 -11.48 -13.24 4.19
CA ALA A 136 -10.87 -13.51 5.49
C ALA A 136 -9.36 -13.23 5.49
N THR A 137 -8.67 -13.56 4.39
CA THR A 137 -7.23 -13.24 4.23
C THR A 137 -6.98 -11.74 4.24
N LEU A 138 -7.78 -10.98 3.51
CA LEU A 138 -7.70 -9.51 3.52
C LEU A 138 -7.91 -8.96 4.95
N SER A 139 -8.92 -9.48 5.66
CA SER A 139 -9.17 -9.12 7.06
C SER A 139 -7.95 -9.41 7.95
N ASN A 140 -7.30 -10.56 7.75
CA ASN A 140 -6.11 -10.95 8.52
C ASN A 140 -4.92 -10.03 8.24
N ILE A 141 -4.69 -9.63 6.96
CA ILE A 141 -3.66 -8.66 6.59
C ILE A 141 -3.90 -7.32 7.30
N LEU A 142 -5.12 -6.80 7.21
CA LEU A 142 -5.49 -5.53 7.83
C LEU A 142 -5.39 -5.59 9.36
N SER A 143 -5.80 -6.71 9.97
CA SER A 143 -5.67 -6.93 11.41
C SER A 143 -4.21 -7.03 11.87
N PHE A 144 -3.33 -7.59 11.04
CA PHE A 144 -1.90 -7.60 11.30
C PHE A 144 -1.32 -6.17 11.29
N LEU A 145 -1.68 -5.36 10.31
CA LEU A 145 -1.25 -3.98 10.23
C LEU A 145 -1.80 -3.12 11.37
N GLU A 146 -3.04 -3.36 11.79
CA GLU A 146 -3.68 -2.65 12.92
C GLU A 146 -2.93 -2.88 14.24
N LYS A 147 -2.32 -4.08 14.42
CA LYS A 147 -1.51 -4.42 15.59
C LYS A 147 -0.06 -3.91 15.51
N ASN A 148 0.30 -3.22 14.47
CA ASN A 148 1.65 -2.70 14.32
C ASN A 148 1.97 -1.67 15.42
N ARG A 149 3.24 -1.63 15.86
CA ARG A 149 3.67 -0.74 16.93
C ARG A 149 3.55 0.75 16.57
N LYS A 150 3.83 1.09 15.31
CA LYS A 150 3.66 2.43 14.77
C LYS A 150 2.41 2.47 13.90
N PRO A 151 1.73 3.61 13.80
CA PRO A 151 0.68 3.77 12.80
C PRO A 151 1.20 3.48 11.39
N VAL A 152 0.36 2.87 10.57
CA VAL A 152 0.71 2.49 9.19
C VAL A 152 -0.05 3.37 8.20
N VAL A 153 0.64 3.88 7.20
CA VAL A 153 0.03 4.54 6.04
C VAL A 153 0.12 3.61 4.84
N VAL A 154 -1.03 3.21 4.33
CA VAL A 154 -1.15 2.41 3.11
C VAL A 154 -1.63 3.29 1.97
N ALA A 155 -0.81 3.49 0.95
CA ALA A 155 -1.23 4.14 -0.27
C ALA A 155 -1.59 3.07 -1.31
N ILE A 156 -2.83 3.12 -1.81
CA ILE A 156 -3.31 2.24 -2.89
C ILE A 156 -3.46 3.10 -4.14
N ASP A 157 -2.52 2.99 -5.05
CA ASP A 157 -2.54 3.71 -6.32
C ASP A 157 -3.41 2.97 -7.35
N GLU A 158 -3.99 3.74 -8.28
CA GLU A 158 -4.96 3.29 -9.29
C GLU A 158 -6.20 2.59 -8.67
N PHE A 159 -6.66 3.11 -7.50
CA PHE A 159 -7.73 2.52 -6.70
C PHE A 159 -9.04 2.24 -7.47
N GLN A 160 -9.33 3.01 -8.53
CA GLN A 160 -10.49 2.77 -9.38
C GLN A 160 -10.50 1.38 -10.03
N GLN A 161 -9.35 0.69 -10.11
CA GLN A 161 -9.22 -0.66 -10.67
C GLN A 161 -10.13 -1.70 -9.97
N ILE A 162 -10.43 -1.51 -8.68
CA ILE A 162 -11.31 -2.43 -7.94
C ILE A 162 -12.73 -2.56 -8.53
N ARG A 163 -13.14 -1.63 -9.39
CA ARG A 163 -14.46 -1.67 -10.06
C ARG A 163 -14.54 -2.70 -11.17
N GLU A 164 -13.38 -3.11 -11.69
CA GLU A 164 -13.26 -4.11 -12.73
C GLU A 164 -13.33 -5.55 -12.20
N TYR A 165 -13.38 -5.74 -10.86
CA TYR A 165 -13.40 -7.08 -10.26
C TYR A 165 -14.78 -7.67 -10.37
N GLU A 166 -14.90 -8.79 -11.11
CA GLU A 166 -16.15 -9.51 -11.30
C GLU A 166 -16.54 -10.30 -10.04
N GLY A 167 -17.85 -10.46 -9.83
CA GLY A 167 -18.42 -11.31 -8.80
C GLY A 167 -18.32 -10.81 -7.35
N ILE A 168 -17.68 -9.64 -7.12
CA ILE A 168 -17.49 -9.09 -5.77
C ILE A 168 -17.61 -7.57 -5.76
N ASN A 169 -18.31 -7.05 -4.76
CA ASN A 169 -18.28 -5.60 -4.48
C ASN A 169 -17.07 -5.28 -3.58
N MET A 170 -15.91 -5.07 -4.20
CA MET A 170 -14.66 -4.81 -3.49
C MET A 170 -14.70 -3.52 -2.67
N GLU A 171 -15.42 -2.48 -3.11
CA GLU A 171 -15.62 -1.24 -2.33
C GLU A 171 -16.32 -1.53 -1.00
N ALA A 172 -17.39 -2.34 -1.02
CA ALA A 172 -18.11 -2.70 0.19
C ALA A 172 -17.24 -3.54 1.13
N VAL A 173 -16.48 -4.50 0.60
CA VAL A 173 -15.54 -5.31 1.37
C VAL A 173 -14.50 -4.43 2.05
N LEU A 174 -13.80 -3.58 1.31
CA LEU A 174 -12.78 -2.67 1.88
C LEU A 174 -13.40 -1.73 2.91
N ARG A 175 -14.53 -1.10 2.62
CA ARG A 175 -15.22 -0.18 3.53
C ARG A 175 -15.54 -0.84 4.87
N SER A 176 -16.04 -2.08 4.86
CA SER A 176 -16.41 -2.82 6.08
C SER A 176 -15.22 -3.07 7.02
N HIS A 177 -14.01 -3.19 6.47
CA HIS A 177 -12.78 -3.36 7.22
C HIS A 177 -12.16 -2.02 7.63
N ILE A 178 -12.00 -1.10 6.68
CA ILE A 178 -11.28 0.17 6.87
C ILE A 178 -11.93 1.03 7.95
N GLN A 179 -13.25 1.03 8.06
CA GLN A 179 -13.98 1.81 9.08
C GLN A 179 -13.67 1.39 10.52
N LYS A 180 -13.12 0.21 10.73
CA LYS A 180 -12.80 -0.34 12.06
C LYS A 180 -11.35 -0.11 12.46
N LEU A 181 -10.51 0.37 11.53
CA LEU A 181 -9.08 0.55 11.74
C LEU A 181 -8.79 1.92 12.35
N ILE A 182 -7.96 1.94 13.37
CA ILE A 182 -7.53 3.15 14.10
C ILE A 182 -6.05 3.41 13.83
N ASN A 183 -5.27 2.35 13.72
CA ASN A 183 -3.81 2.44 13.55
C ASN A 183 -3.36 2.39 12.08
N VAL A 184 -4.27 2.07 11.15
CA VAL A 184 -4.01 2.07 9.71
C VAL A 184 -4.75 3.23 9.04
N ARG A 185 -4.05 3.98 8.20
CA ARG A 185 -4.60 5.09 7.41
C ARG A 185 -4.37 4.82 5.95
N PHE A 186 -5.30 5.25 5.12
CA PHE A 186 -5.25 5.01 3.68
C PHE A 186 -5.14 6.30 2.88
N ILE A 187 -4.39 6.21 1.78
CA ILE A 187 -4.38 7.17 0.66
C ILE A 187 -4.84 6.39 -0.58
N PHE A 188 -5.92 6.88 -1.23
CA PHE A 188 -6.51 6.31 -2.44
C PHE A 188 -6.32 7.22 -3.63
#